data_258f999b636985697d036faa5e33d45a
#
_entry.id   258f999b636985697d036faa5e33d45a
#
_cell.length_a   1.000
_cell.length_b   1.000
_cell.length_c   1.000
_cell.angle_alpha   90.00
_cell.angle_beta   90.00
_cell.angle_gamma   90.00
#
_symmetry.space_group_name_H-M   'P 1'
#
loop_
_entity.id
_entity.type
_entity.pdbx_description
1 polymer ?
#
loop_
_entity_poly.entity_id
_entity_poly.type
_entity_poly.pdbx_seq_one_letter_code
_entity_poly.pdbx_strand_id
1 'polypeptide(L)'
;PEGDDSWIDQLKQENIMCDCGNIIKHTAIDVFLNEKIKKSFAPITYARGTFIGMLHKDIVSLLGIQNIENVYFVGKVYDVNKTVSKEYISVVPKFRIYIRGGKESTCSICEKCGVVLYFPLPLNSWYIVDKSIPNLTFFPSALTGIIVNDEILKQIKKSGIKRIGYEKLPVLKEAIDGHNSCFGALPPE
;
A
#
# COMPACT_ATOMS: atom_id res chain seq x y z
N PRO A 1 -18.70 -21.53 -1.15
CA PRO A 1 -18.93 -20.72 -2.32
C PRO A 1 -17.63 -19.98 -2.60
N GLU A 2 -17.01 -20.33 -3.73
CA GLU A 2 -15.87 -19.61 -4.25
C GLU A 2 -16.35 -18.19 -4.52
N GLY A 3 -15.71 -17.21 -3.93
CA GLY A 3 -16.06 -15.83 -4.14
C GLY A 3 -15.82 -15.44 -5.58
N ASP A 4 -16.64 -14.52 -6.08
CA ASP A 4 -16.52 -14.00 -7.44
C ASP A 4 -15.28 -13.07 -7.52
N ASP A 5 -14.10 -13.64 -7.79
CA ASP A 5 -12.85 -12.92 -8.01
C ASP A 5 -12.71 -12.48 -9.49
N SER A 6 -13.79 -12.55 -10.28
CA SER A 6 -13.80 -12.21 -11.71
C SER A 6 -13.29 -10.81 -12.01
N TRP A 7 -13.48 -9.86 -11.09
CA TRP A 7 -12.94 -8.50 -11.24
C TRP A 7 -11.39 -8.46 -11.19
N ILE A 8 -10.78 -9.36 -10.41
CA ILE A 8 -9.31 -9.51 -10.35
C ILE A 8 -8.80 -10.09 -11.67
N ASP A 9 -9.50 -11.09 -12.21
CA ASP A 9 -9.14 -11.69 -13.50
C ASP A 9 -9.31 -10.69 -14.64
N GLN A 10 -10.33 -9.85 -14.58
CA GLN A 10 -10.50 -8.76 -15.53
C GLN A 10 -9.31 -7.77 -15.50
N LEU A 11 -8.88 -7.34 -14.29
CA LEU A 11 -7.72 -6.45 -14.16
C LEU A 11 -6.44 -7.06 -14.74
N LYS A 12 -6.26 -8.38 -14.64
CA LYS A 12 -5.13 -9.10 -15.25
C LYS A 12 -5.23 -9.14 -16.78
N GLN A 13 -6.42 -9.45 -17.30
CA GLN A 13 -6.69 -9.49 -18.75
C GLN A 13 -6.47 -8.12 -19.41
N GLU A 14 -6.84 -7.05 -18.72
CA GLU A 14 -6.65 -5.66 -19.18
C GLU A 14 -5.22 -5.13 -18.96
N ASN A 15 -4.29 -5.96 -18.47
CA ASN A 15 -2.93 -5.59 -18.10
C ASN A 15 -2.85 -4.40 -17.11
N ILE A 16 -3.84 -4.27 -16.25
CA ILE A 16 -3.84 -3.30 -15.15
C ILE A 16 -3.10 -3.90 -13.94
N MET A 17 -3.21 -5.22 -13.76
CA MET A 17 -2.59 -5.95 -12.67
C MET A 17 -1.78 -7.15 -13.19
N CYS A 18 -0.62 -7.39 -12.57
CA CYS A 18 0.19 -8.58 -12.80
C CYS A 18 -0.40 -9.79 -12.09
N ASP A 19 -0.09 -10.99 -12.56
CA ASP A 19 -0.51 -12.26 -11.92
C ASP A 19 -0.08 -12.34 -10.45
N CYS A 20 1.01 -11.68 -10.07
CA CYS A 20 1.46 -11.58 -8.68
C CYS A 20 0.64 -10.60 -7.81
N GLY A 21 -0.38 -9.95 -8.36
CA GLY A 21 -1.23 -8.99 -7.66
C GLY A 21 -0.71 -7.55 -7.66
N ASN A 22 0.48 -7.28 -8.22
CA ASN A 22 1.00 -5.92 -8.33
C ASN A 22 0.26 -5.13 -9.41
N ILE A 23 -0.01 -3.85 -9.14
CA ILE A 23 -0.62 -2.93 -10.10
C ILE A 23 0.45 -2.43 -11.06
N ILE A 24 0.25 -2.68 -12.35
CA ILE A 24 1.14 -2.27 -13.44
C ILE A 24 0.71 -0.90 -13.97
N LYS A 25 -0.60 -0.74 -14.19
CA LYS A 25 -1.18 0.52 -14.68
C LYS A 25 -1.86 1.26 -13.56
N HIS A 26 -1.25 2.33 -13.11
CA HIS A 26 -1.73 3.12 -11.99
C HIS A 26 -2.99 3.93 -12.38
N THR A 27 -4.11 3.57 -11.78
CA THR A 27 -5.42 4.19 -12.00
C THR A 27 -6.29 3.96 -10.77
N ALA A 28 -7.44 4.65 -10.70
CA ALA A 28 -8.48 4.32 -9.72
C ALA A 28 -9.05 2.92 -10.02
N ILE A 29 -9.10 2.08 -9.01
CA ILE A 29 -9.63 0.71 -9.13
C ILE A 29 -10.69 0.50 -8.07
N ASP A 30 -11.86 0.08 -8.50
CA ASP A 30 -12.93 -0.35 -7.60
C ASP A 30 -12.65 -1.77 -7.09
N VAL A 31 -12.91 -2.00 -5.82
CA VAL A 31 -12.72 -3.30 -5.13
C VAL A 31 -14.07 -3.93 -4.85
N PHE A 32 -14.23 -5.20 -5.19
CA PHE A 32 -15.43 -5.97 -4.92
C PHE A 32 -15.12 -7.08 -3.91
N LEU A 33 -15.67 -6.96 -2.71
CA LEU A 33 -15.43 -7.92 -1.64
C LEU A 33 -16.39 -9.09 -1.73
N ASN A 34 -15.87 -10.29 -1.49
CA ASN A 34 -16.64 -11.53 -1.44
C ASN A 34 -17.31 -11.78 -0.09
N GLU A 35 -17.08 -10.89 0.85
CA GLU A 35 -17.61 -10.96 2.20
C GLU A 35 -18.12 -9.59 2.67
N LYS A 36 -18.98 -9.63 3.71
CA LYS A 36 -19.40 -8.40 4.37
C LYS A 36 -18.21 -7.75 5.09
N ILE A 37 -18.16 -6.42 5.02
CA ILE A 37 -17.19 -5.66 5.79
C ILE A 37 -17.44 -5.90 7.27
N LYS A 38 -16.44 -6.48 7.95
CA LYS A 38 -16.50 -6.80 9.37
C LYS A 38 -15.85 -5.68 10.18
N LYS A 39 -16.36 -5.43 11.38
CA LYS A 39 -15.71 -4.53 12.36
C LYS A 39 -14.27 -4.97 12.71
N SER A 40 -13.91 -6.22 12.38
CA SER A 40 -12.57 -6.77 12.56
C SER A 40 -11.57 -6.37 11.48
N PHE A 41 -11.98 -5.76 10.38
CA PHE A 41 -11.06 -5.31 9.35
C PHE A 41 -10.14 -4.22 9.90
N ALA A 42 -8.87 -4.28 9.53
CA ALA A 42 -7.91 -3.25 9.92
C ALA A 42 -8.24 -1.92 9.20
N PRO A 43 -8.02 -0.77 9.85
CA PRO A 43 -8.27 0.55 9.25
C PRO A 43 -7.45 0.82 7.99
N ILE A 44 -6.33 0.14 7.84
CA ILE A 44 -5.50 0.09 6.63
C ILE A 44 -5.35 -1.39 6.29
N THR A 45 -5.83 -1.80 5.15
CA THR A 45 -5.80 -3.21 4.71
C THR A 45 -5.71 -3.29 3.19
N TYR A 46 -5.76 -4.49 2.64
CA TYR A 46 -5.64 -4.75 1.21
C TYR A 46 -6.76 -5.66 0.72
N ALA A 47 -7.16 -5.47 -0.51
CA ALA A 47 -8.01 -6.44 -1.19
C ALA A 47 -7.22 -7.75 -1.37
N ARG A 48 -7.81 -8.87 -0.95
CA ARG A 48 -7.15 -10.18 -0.95
C ARG A 48 -6.56 -10.52 -2.32
N GLY A 49 -5.32 -10.97 -2.33
CA GLY A 49 -4.62 -11.36 -3.56
C GLY A 49 -4.14 -10.18 -4.42
N THR A 50 -4.22 -8.95 -3.92
CA THR A 50 -3.81 -7.76 -4.65
C THR A 50 -2.96 -6.82 -3.78
N PHE A 51 -2.30 -5.85 -4.43
CA PHE A 51 -1.65 -4.71 -3.75
C PHE A 51 -2.54 -3.45 -3.76
N ILE A 52 -3.86 -3.62 -3.94
CA ILE A 52 -4.82 -2.51 -3.85
C ILE A 52 -5.14 -2.28 -2.38
N GLY A 53 -4.83 -1.10 -1.90
CA GLY A 53 -5.10 -0.70 -0.52
C GLY A 53 -6.58 -0.39 -0.28
N MET A 54 -7.01 -0.54 0.97
CA MET A 54 -8.31 -0.05 1.44
C MET A 54 -8.10 0.76 2.71
N LEU A 55 -8.64 1.96 2.74
CA LEU A 55 -8.58 2.87 3.88
C LEU A 55 -9.95 3.03 4.51
N HIS A 56 -10.02 2.83 5.83
CA HIS A 56 -11.22 3.09 6.61
C HIS A 56 -11.49 4.59 6.71
N LYS A 57 -12.76 4.97 6.78
CA LYS A 57 -13.22 6.37 6.89
C LYS A 57 -12.54 7.16 8.01
N ASP A 58 -12.18 6.52 9.13
CA ASP A 58 -11.49 7.21 10.22
C ASP A 58 -10.08 7.65 9.82
N ILE A 59 -9.37 6.83 9.03
CA ILE A 59 -8.09 7.20 8.44
C ILE A 59 -8.29 8.30 7.40
N VAL A 60 -9.32 8.17 6.56
CA VAL A 60 -9.66 9.19 5.54
C VAL A 60 -9.97 10.54 6.19
N SER A 61 -10.75 10.53 7.28
CA SER A 61 -11.09 11.75 8.03
C SER A 61 -9.86 12.39 8.68
N LEU A 62 -8.94 11.56 9.19
CA LEU A 62 -7.72 12.04 9.83
C LEU A 62 -6.73 12.64 8.84
N LEU A 63 -6.52 11.99 7.69
CA LEU A 63 -5.57 12.43 6.68
C LEU A 63 -6.12 13.51 5.76
N GLY A 64 -7.44 13.56 5.60
CA GLY A 64 -8.16 14.43 4.65
C GLY A 64 -8.20 13.84 3.24
N ILE A 65 -9.39 13.76 2.66
CA ILE A 65 -9.58 13.14 1.33
C ILE A 65 -8.74 13.81 0.25
N GLN A 66 -8.65 15.14 0.25
CA GLN A 66 -7.83 15.87 -0.73
C GLN A 66 -6.35 15.52 -0.65
N ASN A 67 -5.81 15.35 0.56
CA ASN A 67 -4.43 14.92 0.76
C ASN A 67 -4.22 13.48 0.28
N ILE A 68 -5.22 12.61 0.49
CA ILE A 68 -5.18 11.23 -0.02
C ILE A 68 -5.19 11.23 -1.55
N GLU A 69 -6.05 12.02 -2.18
CA GLU A 69 -6.11 12.14 -3.64
C GLU A 69 -4.83 12.72 -4.26
N ASN A 70 -4.02 13.46 -3.52
CA ASN A 70 -2.70 13.92 -4.00
C ASN A 70 -1.71 12.76 -4.19
N VAL A 71 -1.80 11.71 -3.36
CA VAL A 71 -0.83 10.61 -3.33
C VAL A 71 -1.38 9.27 -3.81
N TYR A 72 -2.71 9.15 -3.93
CA TYR A 72 -3.40 7.93 -4.38
C TYR A 72 -4.43 8.23 -5.47
N PHE A 73 -4.65 7.27 -6.37
CA PHE A 73 -5.89 7.14 -7.11
C PHE A 73 -6.92 6.51 -6.19
N VAL A 74 -8.09 7.13 -6.08
CA VAL A 74 -9.16 6.72 -5.16
C VAL A 74 -10.28 6.07 -5.93
N GLY A 75 -10.67 4.87 -5.52
CA GLY A 75 -11.82 4.13 -6.03
C GLY A 75 -12.79 3.77 -4.91
N LYS A 76 -13.80 2.99 -5.24
CA LYS A 76 -14.85 2.54 -4.33
C LYS A 76 -14.56 1.12 -3.83
N VAL A 77 -15.12 0.80 -2.69
CA VAL A 77 -15.18 -0.58 -2.17
C VAL A 77 -16.64 -1.00 -2.17
N TYR A 78 -16.94 -2.14 -2.78
CA TYR A 78 -18.25 -2.76 -2.80
C TYR A 78 -18.26 -3.98 -1.89
N ASP A 79 -19.32 -4.13 -1.12
CA ASP A 79 -19.54 -5.33 -0.31
C ASP A 79 -20.09 -6.50 -1.16
N VAL A 80 -20.29 -7.65 -0.52
CA VAL A 80 -20.85 -8.86 -1.16
C VAL A 80 -22.23 -8.64 -1.83
N ASN A 81 -22.97 -7.63 -1.41
CA ASN A 81 -24.26 -7.26 -2.00
C ASN A 81 -24.12 -6.24 -3.15
N LYS A 82 -22.90 -5.97 -3.61
CA LYS A 82 -22.57 -4.94 -4.61
C LYS A 82 -23.00 -3.52 -4.17
N THR A 83 -23.08 -3.29 -2.86
CA THR A 83 -23.38 -1.97 -2.27
C THR A 83 -22.09 -1.24 -1.98
N VAL A 84 -22.01 0.05 -2.35
CA VAL A 84 -20.84 0.88 -2.06
C VAL A 84 -20.66 1.00 -0.55
N SER A 85 -19.47 0.65 -0.07
CA SER A 85 -19.10 0.79 1.32
C SER A 85 -19.10 2.26 1.75
N LYS A 86 -19.68 2.52 2.92
CA LYS A 86 -19.55 3.81 3.61
C LYS A 86 -18.37 3.85 4.56
N GLU A 87 -17.70 2.71 4.75
CA GLU A 87 -16.63 2.54 5.74
C GLU A 87 -15.24 2.57 5.10
N TYR A 88 -15.12 2.15 3.84
CA TYR A 88 -13.83 2.02 3.16
C TYR A 88 -13.85 2.64 1.77
N ILE A 89 -12.70 3.20 1.39
CA ILE A 89 -12.35 3.53 0.01
C ILE A 89 -11.20 2.64 -0.44
N SER A 90 -11.10 2.38 -1.75
CA SER A 90 -9.92 1.75 -2.32
C SER A 90 -8.88 2.80 -2.71
N VAL A 91 -7.62 2.43 -2.63
CA VAL A 91 -6.50 3.33 -2.97
C VAL A 91 -5.42 2.59 -3.74
N VAL A 92 -4.98 3.20 -4.84
CA VAL A 92 -3.82 2.77 -5.62
C VAL A 92 -2.77 3.87 -5.56
N PRO A 93 -1.55 3.60 -5.12
CA PRO A 93 -0.52 4.63 -5.06
C PRO A 93 -0.25 5.29 -6.40
N LYS A 94 -0.12 6.62 -6.44
CA LYS A 94 0.37 7.36 -7.61
C LYS A 94 1.88 7.25 -7.76
N PHE A 95 2.57 7.06 -6.63
CA PHE A 95 4.00 6.80 -6.55
C PHE A 95 4.29 5.97 -5.30
N ARG A 96 5.48 5.42 -5.18
CA ARG A 96 5.93 4.69 -3.99
C ARG A 96 7.33 5.12 -3.64
N ILE A 97 7.66 5.06 -2.35
CA ILE A 97 9.01 5.32 -1.88
C ILE A 97 9.73 4.01 -1.66
N TYR A 98 10.98 3.97 -2.08
CA TYR A 98 11.85 2.83 -1.83
C TYR A 98 12.24 2.78 -0.37
N ILE A 99 11.92 1.66 0.26
CA ILE A 99 12.49 1.26 1.53
C ILE A 99 13.70 0.39 1.20
N ARG A 100 14.81 0.62 1.82
CA ARG A 100 16.03 -0.16 1.62
C ARG A 100 16.28 -1.07 2.80
N GLY A 101 16.85 -2.24 2.56
CA GLY A 101 17.23 -3.17 3.60
C GLY A 101 17.51 -4.56 3.05
N GLY A 102 18.55 -5.19 3.54
CA GLY A 102 18.94 -6.53 3.13
C GLY A 102 19.79 -6.58 1.86
N LYS A 103 20.29 -7.76 1.56
CA LYS A 103 21.08 -8.04 0.37
C LYS A 103 20.17 -8.51 -0.77
N GLU A 104 20.48 -8.11 -2.00
CA GLU A 104 19.72 -8.44 -3.21
C GLU A 104 19.47 -9.94 -3.37
N SER A 105 20.45 -10.77 -3.03
CA SER A 105 20.37 -12.23 -3.12
C SER A 105 19.30 -12.89 -2.26
N THR A 106 18.64 -12.13 -1.37
CA THR A 106 17.60 -12.65 -0.47
C THR A 106 16.19 -12.22 -0.87
N CYS A 107 16.06 -11.45 -1.94
CA CYS A 107 14.76 -10.97 -2.43
C CYS A 107 14.22 -11.90 -3.53
N SER A 108 12.93 -12.15 -3.49
CA SER A 108 12.19 -12.79 -4.59
C SER A 108 11.52 -11.71 -5.41
N ILE A 109 11.78 -11.69 -6.69
CA ILE A 109 11.29 -10.66 -7.63
C ILE A 109 10.36 -11.32 -8.64
N CYS A 110 9.23 -10.69 -8.95
CA CYS A 110 8.35 -11.13 -10.00
C CYS A 110 9.02 -10.91 -11.36
N GLU A 111 9.24 -11.97 -12.13
CA GLU A 111 9.88 -11.91 -13.45
C GLU A 111 9.09 -11.09 -14.45
N LYS A 112 7.75 -11.00 -14.31
CA LYS A 112 6.88 -10.27 -15.22
C LYS A 112 6.88 -8.75 -15.01
N CYS A 113 6.83 -8.29 -13.74
CA CYS A 113 6.66 -6.88 -13.43
C CYS A 113 7.76 -6.27 -12.55
N GLY A 114 8.77 -7.05 -12.18
CA GLY A 114 9.91 -6.60 -11.38
C GLY A 114 9.60 -6.25 -9.92
N VAL A 115 8.35 -6.43 -9.46
CA VAL A 115 8.02 -6.15 -8.06
C VAL A 115 8.64 -7.19 -7.15
N VAL A 116 9.09 -6.75 -6.00
CA VAL A 116 9.63 -7.64 -4.98
C VAL A 116 8.50 -8.32 -4.23
N LEU A 117 8.50 -9.65 -4.24
CA LEU A 117 7.46 -10.51 -3.64
C LEU A 117 7.79 -10.95 -2.22
N TYR A 118 9.07 -11.02 -1.89
CA TYR A 118 9.56 -11.49 -0.61
C TYR A 118 10.67 -10.58 -0.09
N PHE A 119 10.60 -10.31 1.19
CA PHE A 119 11.56 -9.46 1.89
C PHE A 119 12.22 -10.23 3.01
N PRO A 120 13.55 -10.19 3.11
CA PRO A 120 14.20 -10.78 4.25
C PRO A 120 13.83 -10.03 5.53
N LEU A 121 13.42 -10.77 6.54
CA LEU A 121 13.32 -10.26 7.90
C LEU A 121 14.73 -10.27 8.55
N PRO A 122 14.99 -9.40 9.50
CA PRO A 122 14.05 -8.60 10.30
C PRO A 122 13.79 -7.19 9.73
N LEU A 123 12.57 -6.68 9.98
CA LEU A 123 12.12 -5.34 9.61
C LEU A 123 13.00 -4.22 10.17
N ASN A 124 13.69 -4.45 11.30
CA ASN A 124 14.57 -3.47 11.94
C ASN A 124 15.82 -3.11 11.13
N SER A 125 16.10 -3.85 10.05
CA SER A 125 17.18 -3.49 9.11
C SER A 125 16.73 -2.52 8.00
N TRP A 126 15.45 -2.16 7.95
CA TRP A 126 14.89 -1.30 6.90
C TRP A 126 15.11 0.18 7.22
N TYR A 127 15.34 0.96 6.18
CA TYR A 127 15.56 2.40 6.25
C TYR A 127 15.12 3.11 4.98
N ILE A 128 14.99 4.43 5.07
CA ILE A 128 14.73 5.33 3.94
C ILE A 128 15.94 6.23 3.74
N VAL A 129 16.26 6.56 2.50
CA VAL A 129 17.29 7.56 2.20
C VAL A 129 16.63 8.94 2.19
N ASP A 130 17.21 9.89 2.94
CA ASP A 130 16.65 11.23 3.18
C ASP A 130 16.25 11.95 1.88
N LYS A 131 17.14 11.96 0.88
CA LYS A 131 16.87 12.57 -0.44
C LYS A 131 15.69 11.96 -1.22
N SER A 132 15.19 10.79 -0.82
CA SER A 132 14.05 10.13 -1.45
C SER A 132 12.72 10.44 -0.76
N ILE A 133 12.72 11.20 0.34
CA ILE A 133 11.53 11.56 1.10
C ILE A 133 10.87 12.76 0.42
N PRO A 134 9.62 12.65 -0.05
CA PRO A 134 8.90 13.78 -0.60
C PRO A 134 8.51 14.76 0.51
N ASN A 135 8.35 16.02 0.14
CA ASN A 135 7.84 17.05 1.05
C ASN A 135 6.31 16.89 1.28
N LEU A 136 5.94 15.78 1.91
CA LEU A 136 4.57 15.40 2.21
C LEU A 136 4.47 14.91 3.66
N THR A 137 3.31 15.08 4.27
CA THR A 137 3.07 14.64 5.65
C THR A 137 2.89 13.12 5.75
N PHE A 138 2.45 12.50 4.66
CA PHE A 138 2.36 11.05 4.49
C PHE A 138 2.48 10.67 3.01
N PHE A 139 2.84 9.43 2.74
CA PHE A 139 2.99 8.89 1.39
C PHE A 139 2.92 7.36 1.38
N PRO A 140 2.64 6.75 0.22
CA PRO A 140 2.61 5.31 0.09
C PRO A 140 3.99 4.69 0.34
N SER A 141 4.03 3.61 1.09
CA SER A 141 5.20 2.73 1.15
C SER A 141 5.30 1.88 -0.12
N ALA A 142 6.49 1.44 -0.46
CA ALA A 142 6.69 0.38 -1.45
C ALA A 142 6.04 -0.94 -1.00
N LEU A 143 5.89 -1.12 0.29
CA LEU A 143 5.16 -2.21 0.92
C LEU A 143 3.69 -1.86 1.10
N THR A 144 3.06 -2.64 1.93
CA THR A 144 1.66 -2.61 2.30
C THR A 144 1.37 -1.61 3.41
N GLY A 145 1.83 -0.38 3.32
CA GLY A 145 1.63 0.59 4.40
C GLY A 145 1.61 2.03 3.92
N ILE A 146 1.39 2.91 4.87
CA ILE A 146 1.50 4.34 4.71
C ILE A 146 2.66 4.80 5.58
N ILE A 147 3.58 5.54 5.00
CA ILE A 147 4.63 6.22 5.77
C ILE A 147 4.08 7.57 6.19
N VAL A 148 4.20 7.89 7.45
CA VAL A 148 3.69 9.13 8.04
C VAL A 148 4.81 9.82 8.83
N ASN A 149 4.75 11.14 8.93
CA ASN A 149 5.63 11.87 9.83
C ASN A 149 5.17 11.71 11.30
N ASP A 150 5.99 12.19 12.24
CA ASP A 150 5.71 12.09 13.67
C ASP A 150 4.45 12.85 14.10
N GLU A 151 4.07 13.91 13.39
CA GLU A 151 2.87 14.68 13.68
C GLU A 151 1.60 13.88 13.37
N ILE A 152 1.52 13.30 12.18
CA ILE A 152 0.41 12.41 11.79
C ILE A 152 0.37 11.19 12.70
N LEU A 153 1.52 10.60 13.05
CA LEU A 153 1.56 9.48 13.99
C LEU A 153 0.97 9.85 15.36
N LYS A 154 1.28 11.05 15.88
CA LYS A 154 0.69 11.54 17.13
C LYS A 154 -0.84 11.70 17.01
N GLN A 155 -1.34 12.18 15.88
CA GLN A 155 -2.77 12.31 15.62
C GLN A 155 -3.44 10.93 15.56
N ILE A 156 -2.85 9.95 14.86
CA ILE A 156 -3.35 8.57 14.83
C ILE A 156 -3.45 7.99 16.24
N LYS A 157 -2.40 8.15 17.06
CA LYS A 157 -2.40 7.67 18.46
C LYS A 157 -3.48 8.34 19.32
N LYS A 158 -3.73 9.63 19.12
CA LYS A 158 -4.76 10.38 19.86
C LYS A 158 -6.18 10.07 19.40
N SER A 159 -6.36 9.68 18.13
CA SER A 159 -7.69 9.41 17.55
C SER A 159 -8.39 8.19 18.16
N GLY A 160 -7.65 7.32 18.84
CA GLY A 160 -8.19 6.07 19.39
C GLY A 160 -8.49 5.01 18.33
N ILE A 161 -8.06 5.21 17.07
CA ILE A 161 -8.18 4.21 16.00
C ILE A 161 -7.37 2.97 16.42
N LYS A 162 -8.06 1.84 16.50
CA LYS A 162 -7.47 0.56 16.93
C LYS A 162 -6.95 -0.25 15.74
N ARG A 163 -6.10 -1.24 16.00
CA ARG A 163 -5.58 -2.22 15.02
C ARG A 163 -4.69 -1.60 13.94
N ILE A 164 -3.95 -0.55 14.29
CA ILE A 164 -2.87 -0.03 13.47
C ILE A 164 -1.57 -0.45 14.13
N GLY A 165 -0.78 -1.26 13.43
CA GLY A 165 0.63 -1.47 13.75
C GLY A 165 1.44 -0.30 13.18
N TYR A 166 2.46 0.12 13.88
CA TYR A 166 3.42 1.11 13.39
C TYR A 166 4.83 0.74 13.80
N GLU A 167 5.76 1.10 12.94
CA GLU A 167 7.18 0.89 13.16
C GLU A 167 7.95 2.15 12.74
N LYS A 168 9.03 2.44 13.44
CA LYS A 168 9.88 3.57 13.10
C LYS A 168 10.88 3.12 12.04
N LEU A 169 10.87 3.79 10.89
CA LEU A 169 11.87 3.59 9.85
C LEU A 169 13.02 4.59 10.06
N PRO A 170 14.25 4.12 10.22
CA PRO A 170 15.42 4.98 10.21
C PRO A 170 15.54 5.76 8.89
N VAL A 171 15.98 7.01 8.98
CA VAL A 171 16.30 7.83 7.82
C VAL A 171 17.80 8.01 7.76
N LEU A 172 18.43 7.58 6.68
CA LEU A 172 19.86 7.69 6.46
C LEU A 172 20.15 8.71 5.36
N LYS A 173 21.27 9.41 5.44
CA LYS A 173 21.70 10.37 4.41
C LYS A 173 22.01 9.69 3.09
N GLU A 174 22.61 8.51 3.16
CA GLU A 174 23.06 7.73 2.02
C GLU A 174 22.65 6.26 2.15
N ALA A 175 22.58 5.57 1.03
CA ALA A 175 22.37 4.12 1.02
C ALA A 175 23.63 3.42 1.53
N ILE A 176 23.43 2.33 2.29
CA ILE A 176 24.52 1.45 2.70
C ILE A 176 24.98 0.64 1.48
N ASP A 177 26.30 0.59 1.25
CA ASP A 177 26.87 -0.18 0.15
C ASP A 177 26.48 -1.66 0.22
N GLY A 178 26.10 -2.22 -0.92
CA GLY A 178 25.62 -3.60 -1.02
C GLY A 178 24.20 -3.82 -0.48
N HIS A 179 23.53 -2.78 0.00
CA HIS A 179 22.10 -2.82 0.31
C HIS A 179 21.29 -2.35 -0.90
N ASN A 180 20.54 -3.24 -1.48
CA ASN A 180 19.67 -2.90 -2.60
C ASN A 180 18.34 -2.31 -2.14
N SER A 181 17.75 -1.54 -3.03
CA SER A 181 16.34 -1.21 -2.95
C SER A 181 15.54 -2.45 -3.34
N CYS A 182 15.34 -3.35 -2.39
CA CYS A 182 14.54 -4.54 -2.59
C CYS A 182 13.05 -4.26 -2.81
N PHE A 183 12.66 -3.02 -3.08
CA PHE A 183 11.26 -2.65 -2.95
C PHE A 183 10.75 -1.99 -4.20
N GLY A 184 9.97 -2.75 -4.90
CA GLY A 184 9.08 -2.42 -5.99
C GLY A 184 9.38 -1.11 -6.69
N ALA A 185 10.18 -1.20 -7.74
CA ALA A 185 10.22 -0.14 -8.70
C ALA A 185 8.80 0.17 -9.15
N LEU A 186 8.37 1.43 -8.96
CA LEU A 186 7.51 1.98 -9.97
C LEU A 186 8.36 1.96 -11.25
N PRO A 187 7.81 1.53 -12.40
CA PRO A 187 8.49 1.76 -13.64
C PRO A 187 8.84 3.25 -13.70
N PRO A 188 10.02 3.63 -14.20
CA PRO A 188 10.29 5.02 -14.49
C PRO A 188 9.18 5.56 -15.38
N GLU A 189 8.75 6.78 -15.10
CA GLU A 189 7.82 7.53 -15.95
C GLU A 189 8.31 7.55 -17.40
#